data_955d2f532173f4256464efcdae0635a8
#
_entry.id   955d2f532173f4256464efcdae0635a8
#
_cell.length_a   1.000
_cell.length_b   1.000
_cell.length_c   1.000
_cell.angle_alpha   90.00
_cell.angle_beta   90.00
_cell.angle_gamma   90.00
#
_symmetry.space_group_name_H-M   'P 1'
#
loop_
_entity.id
_entity.type
_entity.pdbx_description
1 polymer ?
#
loop_
_entity_poly.entity_id
_entity_poly.type
_entity_poly.pdbx_seq_one_letter_code
_entity_poly.pdbx_strand_id
1 'polypeptide(L)'
;MKAKTKAFGYLRTSGRGQIGNDGFPRQRDAIARYAKANRIDVFQEFSDEAVSGTLDAMDRAGLTDLFVALKANGVRLVIVENSTRLARDLMVSEIILAEFRKIGVKVISADGGIDLTLGNDDPSGKLIRQILGAVGEWEKCALVQKLRASRLRMRREGKRCEGQKPYGHIPEEQKIIEAILKHRTGGKSIAATAEQLNADGIKSRSGSKWHPTQVQRVIQRANKKL
;
A
#
# COMPACT_ATOMS: atom_id res chain seq x y z
N MET A 1 -3.23 -37.70 22.63
CA MET A 1 -3.27 -36.71 21.53
C MET A 1 -1.92 -36.01 21.49
N LYS A 2 -1.23 -35.95 20.35
CA LYS A 2 0.00 -35.19 20.24
C LYS A 2 -0.31 -33.71 20.41
N ALA A 3 0.47 -33.00 21.23
CA ALA A 3 0.35 -31.56 21.41
C ALA A 3 0.49 -30.83 20.06
N LYS A 4 -0.34 -29.81 19.83
CA LYS A 4 -0.22 -28.98 18.64
C LYS A 4 1.09 -28.17 18.69
N THR A 5 1.78 -28.08 17.56
CA THR A 5 2.96 -27.20 17.45
C THR A 5 2.52 -25.75 17.54
N LYS A 6 3.09 -24.99 18.47
CA LYS A 6 2.80 -23.55 18.60
C LYS A 6 3.55 -22.74 17.55
N ALA A 7 2.87 -21.78 16.97
CA ALA A 7 3.43 -20.84 15.99
C ALA A 7 2.99 -19.41 16.27
N PHE A 8 3.74 -18.46 15.72
CA PHE A 8 3.33 -17.06 15.55
C PHE A 8 2.93 -16.81 14.11
N GLY A 9 1.95 -15.93 13.89
CA GLY A 9 1.63 -15.35 12.58
C GLY A 9 2.34 -14.01 12.40
N TYR A 10 2.85 -13.74 11.18
CA TYR A 10 3.34 -12.41 10.84
C TYR A 10 2.67 -11.90 9.57
N LEU A 11 2.17 -10.66 9.66
CA LEU A 11 1.36 -9.99 8.66
C LEU A 11 2.00 -8.65 8.28
N ARG A 12 1.96 -8.26 7.01
CA ARG A 12 2.44 -6.95 6.57
C ARG A 12 1.64 -6.38 5.41
N THR A 13 1.30 -5.10 5.48
CA THR A 13 0.73 -4.34 4.38
C THR A 13 1.63 -3.15 4.02
N SER A 14 1.68 -2.77 2.75
CA SER A 14 2.56 -1.70 2.24
C SER A 14 1.87 -0.37 2.00
N GLY A 15 0.58 -0.24 2.27
CA GLY A 15 -0.16 0.99 2.01
C GLY A 15 -1.46 1.08 2.81
N ARG A 16 -1.84 2.31 3.20
CA ARG A 16 -3.06 2.59 3.96
C ARG A 16 -4.34 2.12 3.26
N GLY A 17 -4.36 2.10 1.92
CA GLY A 17 -5.51 1.62 1.14
C GLY A 17 -5.71 0.10 1.16
N GLN A 18 -4.75 -0.68 1.68
CA GLN A 18 -4.85 -2.14 1.80
C GLN A 18 -5.25 -2.60 3.21
N ILE A 19 -5.37 -1.66 4.16
CA ILE A 19 -5.69 -1.99 5.56
C ILE A 19 -7.16 -2.43 5.70
N GLY A 20 -8.07 -1.85 4.91
CA GLY A 20 -9.51 -2.14 4.96
C GLY A 20 -10.04 -3.10 3.90
N ASN A 21 -9.30 -3.32 2.80
CA ASN A 21 -9.70 -4.17 1.68
C ASN A 21 -8.71 -5.34 1.52
N ASP A 22 -9.07 -6.52 1.99
CA ASP A 22 -8.40 -7.83 1.77
C ASP A 22 -6.93 -7.99 2.22
N GLY A 23 -6.25 -6.98 2.73
CA GLY A 23 -4.85 -7.06 3.10
C GLY A 23 -4.57 -8.05 4.24
N PHE A 24 -5.00 -7.74 5.45
CA PHE A 24 -4.82 -8.59 6.63
C PHE A 24 -5.81 -9.76 6.70
N PRO A 25 -7.13 -9.59 6.41
CA PRO A 25 -8.06 -10.72 6.42
C PRO A 25 -7.60 -11.87 5.54
N ARG A 26 -7.19 -11.59 4.31
CA ARG A 26 -6.70 -12.59 3.38
C ARG A 26 -5.45 -13.33 3.89
N GLN A 27 -4.50 -12.59 4.48
CA GLN A 27 -3.29 -13.18 5.06
C GLN A 27 -3.64 -14.08 6.24
N ARG A 28 -4.55 -13.65 7.14
CA ARG A 28 -5.04 -14.45 8.26
C ARG A 28 -5.70 -15.74 7.78
N ASP A 29 -6.54 -15.65 6.77
CA ASP A 29 -7.21 -16.82 6.19
C ASP A 29 -6.22 -17.84 5.60
N ALA A 30 -5.18 -17.36 4.93
CA ALA A 30 -4.13 -18.23 4.39
C ALA A 30 -3.37 -18.93 5.52
N ILE A 31 -2.93 -18.18 6.54
CA ILE A 31 -2.23 -18.70 7.71
C ILE A 31 -3.11 -19.70 8.48
N ALA A 32 -4.37 -19.36 8.71
CA ALA A 32 -5.32 -20.22 9.46
C ALA A 32 -5.59 -21.55 8.71
N ARG A 33 -5.78 -21.50 7.39
CA ARG A 33 -5.95 -22.72 6.56
C ARG A 33 -4.74 -23.63 6.64
N TYR A 34 -3.53 -23.06 6.49
CA TYR A 34 -2.29 -23.82 6.60
C TYR A 34 -2.11 -24.43 7.98
N ALA A 35 -2.32 -23.64 9.04
CA ALA A 35 -2.20 -24.05 10.43
C ALA A 35 -3.18 -25.20 10.76
N LYS A 36 -4.43 -25.08 10.32
CA LYS A 36 -5.46 -26.13 10.49
C LYS A 36 -5.06 -27.44 9.81
N ALA A 37 -4.61 -27.37 8.56
CA ALA A 37 -4.18 -28.54 7.79
C ALA A 37 -2.97 -29.27 8.41
N ASN A 38 -2.07 -28.53 9.06
CA ASN A 38 -0.83 -29.04 9.64
C ASN A 38 -0.88 -29.24 11.17
N ARG A 39 -2.06 -29.10 11.81
CA ARG A 39 -2.26 -29.21 13.26
C ARG A 39 -1.37 -28.26 14.07
N ILE A 40 -1.20 -27.04 13.57
CA ILE A 40 -0.46 -25.96 14.21
C ILE A 40 -1.44 -25.06 14.97
N ASP A 41 -0.97 -24.53 16.11
CA ASP A 41 -1.70 -23.57 16.93
C ASP A 41 -1.02 -22.19 16.80
N VAL A 42 -1.64 -21.28 16.05
CA VAL A 42 -1.18 -19.89 15.91
C VAL A 42 -1.78 -19.09 17.04
N PHE A 43 -1.04 -18.93 18.14
CA PHE A 43 -1.59 -18.35 19.35
C PHE A 43 -1.43 -16.83 19.45
N GLN A 44 -0.59 -16.22 18.62
CA GLN A 44 -0.39 -14.78 18.54
C GLN A 44 0.03 -14.34 17.13
N GLU A 45 -0.46 -13.17 16.72
CA GLU A 45 -0.11 -12.53 15.46
C GLU A 45 0.64 -11.23 15.71
N PHE A 46 1.59 -10.93 14.84
CA PHE A 46 2.32 -9.66 14.78
C PHE A 46 2.10 -9.03 13.43
N SER A 47 1.96 -7.70 13.39
CA SER A 47 1.64 -7.02 12.13
C SER A 47 2.38 -5.69 11.99
N ASP A 48 2.76 -5.40 10.74
CA ASP A 48 3.27 -4.09 10.33
C ASP A 48 2.34 -3.47 9.30
N GLU A 49 1.70 -2.35 9.67
CA GLU A 49 0.73 -1.63 8.86
C GLU A 49 1.41 -0.52 8.06
N ALA A 50 1.08 -0.44 6.77
CA ALA A 50 1.55 0.61 5.86
C ALA A 50 3.08 0.76 5.79
N VAL A 51 3.82 -0.31 6.07
CA VAL A 51 5.29 -0.32 6.07
C VAL A 51 5.80 -0.82 4.72
N SER A 52 6.70 -0.06 4.09
CA SER A 52 7.35 -0.47 2.85
C SER A 52 8.15 -1.76 3.03
N GLY A 53 8.07 -2.67 2.06
CA GLY A 53 8.89 -3.88 2.06
C GLY A 53 10.38 -3.64 1.77
N THR A 54 10.77 -2.38 1.48
CA THR A 54 12.16 -1.94 1.27
C THR A 54 12.77 -1.27 2.51
N LEU A 55 11.97 -1.01 3.56
CA LEU A 55 12.50 -0.51 4.84
C LEU A 55 13.30 -1.60 5.55
N ASP A 56 14.35 -1.18 6.25
CA ASP A 56 15.16 -2.06 7.09
C ASP A 56 14.28 -2.84 8.07
N ALA A 57 14.67 -4.08 8.32
CA ALA A 57 13.93 -4.97 9.23
C ALA A 57 13.80 -4.38 10.65
N MET A 58 14.79 -3.59 11.06
CA MET A 58 14.86 -2.97 12.40
C MET A 58 13.87 -1.82 12.59
N ASP A 59 13.39 -1.20 11.51
CA ASP A 59 12.43 -0.10 11.55
C ASP A 59 10.96 -0.58 11.59
N ARG A 60 10.74 -1.89 11.71
CA ARG A 60 9.41 -2.52 11.74
C ARG A 60 9.06 -2.95 13.15
N ALA A 61 8.15 -2.21 13.78
CA ALA A 61 7.74 -2.47 15.16
C ALA A 61 7.19 -3.89 15.34
N GLY A 62 6.28 -4.34 14.47
CA GLY A 62 5.68 -5.67 14.55
C GLY A 62 6.68 -6.80 14.35
N LEU A 63 7.66 -6.63 13.46
CA LEU A 63 8.73 -7.61 13.28
C LEU A 63 9.67 -7.65 14.49
N THR A 64 9.98 -6.50 15.07
CA THR A 64 10.81 -6.39 16.29
C THR A 64 10.12 -7.05 17.47
N ASP A 65 8.82 -6.80 17.68
CA ASP A 65 8.01 -7.43 18.72
C ASP A 65 7.95 -8.95 18.55
N LEU A 66 7.84 -9.44 17.31
CA LEU A 66 7.90 -10.86 16.98
C LEU A 66 9.24 -11.47 17.45
N PHE A 67 10.38 -10.84 17.14
CA PHE A 67 11.69 -11.33 17.57
C PHE A 67 11.83 -11.35 19.10
N VAL A 68 11.31 -10.33 19.80
CA VAL A 68 11.29 -10.30 21.27
C VAL A 68 10.44 -11.45 21.82
N ALA A 69 9.25 -11.66 21.27
CA ALA A 69 8.35 -12.75 21.68
C ALA A 69 8.96 -14.13 21.43
N LEU A 70 9.64 -14.36 20.31
CA LEU A 70 10.31 -15.62 19.99
C LEU A 70 11.40 -15.95 20.99
N LYS A 71 12.17 -14.96 21.45
CA LYS A 71 13.18 -15.14 22.48
C LYS A 71 12.59 -15.45 23.86
N ALA A 72 11.44 -14.82 24.19
CA ALA A 72 10.81 -14.98 25.50
C ALA A 72 10.02 -16.29 25.63
N ASN A 73 9.34 -16.76 24.57
CA ASN A 73 8.33 -17.82 24.65
C ASN A 73 8.78 -19.19 24.15
N GLY A 74 10.01 -19.30 23.64
CA GLY A 74 10.54 -20.57 23.12
C GLY A 74 9.83 -21.13 21.88
N VAL A 75 8.92 -20.37 21.23
CA VAL A 75 8.31 -20.72 19.97
C VAL A 75 9.37 -20.74 18.87
N ARG A 76 9.30 -21.74 18.00
CA ARG A 76 10.31 -21.96 16.95
C ARG A 76 9.70 -22.03 15.55
N LEU A 77 8.47 -21.54 15.40
CA LEU A 77 7.74 -21.54 14.14
C LEU A 77 7.02 -20.22 13.93
N VAL A 78 7.26 -19.62 12.77
CA VAL A 78 6.53 -18.43 12.27
C VAL A 78 5.85 -18.80 10.97
N ILE A 79 4.63 -18.34 10.76
CA ILE A 79 3.88 -18.55 9.52
C ILE A 79 3.59 -17.19 8.91
N VAL A 80 3.89 -17.04 7.63
CA VAL A 80 3.56 -15.87 6.79
C VAL A 80 2.69 -16.32 5.62
N GLU A 81 1.89 -15.43 5.02
CA GLU A 81 1.14 -15.76 3.80
C GLU A 81 2.09 -16.24 2.70
N ASN A 82 3.12 -15.43 2.40
CA ASN A 82 4.18 -15.73 1.43
C ASN A 82 5.45 -14.94 1.76
N SER A 83 6.54 -15.20 1.03
CA SER A 83 7.85 -14.55 1.26
C SER A 83 7.81 -13.03 1.14
N THR A 84 6.93 -12.48 0.28
CA THR A 84 6.82 -11.03 0.09
C THR A 84 6.27 -10.31 1.33
N ARG A 85 5.71 -11.04 2.31
CA ARG A 85 5.29 -10.49 3.61
C ARG A 85 6.48 -10.16 4.49
N LEU A 86 7.57 -10.93 4.38
CA LEU A 86 8.83 -10.59 5.08
C LEU A 86 9.45 -9.34 4.45
N ALA A 87 9.73 -9.37 3.17
CA ALA A 87 10.21 -8.21 2.42
C ALA A 87 9.85 -8.36 0.94
N ARG A 88 9.77 -7.22 0.21
CA ARG A 88 9.67 -7.21 -1.26
C ARG A 88 11.04 -7.28 -1.92
N ASP A 89 12.03 -6.73 -1.24
CA ASP A 89 13.43 -6.80 -1.63
C ASP A 89 14.02 -8.15 -1.20
N LEU A 90 14.69 -8.82 -2.13
CA LEU A 90 15.27 -10.14 -1.89
C LEU A 90 16.38 -10.07 -0.85
N MET A 91 17.23 -9.03 -0.90
CA MET A 91 18.33 -8.86 0.06
C MET A 91 17.81 -8.66 1.47
N VAL A 92 16.82 -7.79 1.66
CA VAL A 92 16.16 -7.55 2.96
C VAL A 92 15.49 -8.84 3.46
N SER A 93 14.84 -9.59 2.58
CA SER A 93 14.22 -10.88 2.93
C SER A 93 15.26 -11.89 3.44
N GLU A 94 16.39 -12.02 2.75
CA GLU A 94 17.46 -12.95 3.16
C GLU A 94 18.13 -12.53 4.48
N ILE A 95 18.28 -11.23 4.74
CA ILE A 95 18.77 -10.72 6.03
C ILE A 95 17.80 -11.13 7.16
N ILE A 96 16.51 -10.91 6.99
CA ILE A 96 15.49 -11.30 7.97
C ILE A 96 15.51 -12.81 8.20
N LEU A 97 15.56 -13.61 7.15
CA LEU A 97 15.62 -15.06 7.25
C LEU A 97 16.90 -15.55 7.92
N ALA A 98 18.03 -14.87 7.72
CA ALA A 98 19.28 -15.15 8.42
C ALA A 98 19.14 -14.95 9.93
N GLU A 99 18.46 -13.88 10.39
CA GLU A 99 18.20 -13.65 11.81
C GLU A 99 17.29 -14.74 12.41
N PHE A 100 16.24 -15.18 11.70
CA PHE A 100 15.43 -16.32 12.13
C PHE A 100 16.25 -17.61 12.25
N ARG A 101 17.13 -17.89 11.28
CA ARG A 101 18.04 -19.05 11.33
C ARG A 101 18.97 -19.02 12.53
N LYS A 102 19.56 -17.85 12.87
CA LYS A 102 20.46 -17.69 14.04
C LYS A 102 19.78 -18.08 15.35
N ILE A 103 18.49 -17.82 15.49
CA ILE A 103 17.72 -18.17 16.70
C ILE A 103 16.98 -19.51 16.58
N GLY A 104 17.25 -20.29 15.53
CA GLY A 104 16.68 -21.61 15.32
C GLY A 104 15.17 -21.61 15.06
N VAL A 105 14.62 -20.55 14.48
CA VAL A 105 13.20 -20.40 14.15
C VAL A 105 12.98 -20.71 12.69
N LYS A 106 11.97 -21.56 12.39
CA LYS A 106 11.49 -21.84 11.05
C LYS A 106 10.46 -20.81 10.63
N VAL A 107 10.51 -20.37 9.37
CA VAL A 107 9.51 -19.49 8.76
C VAL A 107 8.87 -20.21 7.59
N ILE A 108 7.58 -20.46 7.70
CA ILE A 108 6.82 -21.18 6.67
C ILE A 108 5.96 -20.19 5.88
N SER A 109 6.03 -20.28 4.56
CA SER A 109 5.05 -19.68 3.65
C SER A 109 3.79 -20.55 3.64
N ALA A 110 2.64 -19.98 4.05
CA ALA A 110 1.36 -20.69 3.99
C ALA A 110 0.94 -21.00 2.55
N ASP A 111 1.35 -20.15 1.62
CA ASP A 111 1.19 -20.36 0.18
C ASP A 111 2.26 -21.35 -0.31
N GLY A 112 1.89 -22.59 -0.43
CA GLY A 112 2.76 -23.70 -0.87
C GLY A 112 3.47 -24.49 0.24
N GLY A 113 3.37 -24.12 1.52
CA GLY A 113 3.96 -24.85 2.64
C GLY A 113 5.50 -24.89 2.65
N ILE A 114 6.15 -23.90 2.04
CA ILE A 114 7.59 -23.85 1.84
C ILE A 114 8.28 -23.31 3.10
N ASP A 115 9.28 -24.03 3.62
CA ASP A 115 10.15 -23.50 4.67
C ASP A 115 11.16 -22.51 4.07
N LEU A 116 10.94 -21.20 4.32
CA LEU A 116 11.77 -20.12 3.82
C LEU A 116 13.14 -20.05 4.53
N THR A 117 13.28 -20.71 5.67
CA THR A 117 14.53 -20.74 6.47
C THR A 117 15.43 -21.92 6.13
N LEU A 118 15.01 -22.83 5.25
CA LEU A 118 15.90 -23.84 4.71
C LEU A 118 17.12 -23.13 4.11
N GLY A 119 18.26 -23.35 4.74
CA GLY A 119 19.42 -22.47 4.69
C GLY A 119 20.18 -22.48 3.37
N ASN A 120 21.30 -21.73 3.38
CA ASN A 120 22.30 -21.74 2.31
C ASN A 120 22.88 -23.12 2.00
N ASP A 121 22.66 -24.11 2.87
CA ASP A 121 23.11 -25.49 2.74
C ASP A 121 22.18 -26.34 1.85
N ASP A 122 20.99 -25.85 1.52
CA ASP A 122 20.13 -26.43 0.49
C ASP A 122 20.10 -25.55 -0.77
N PRO A 123 20.92 -25.86 -1.80
CA PRO A 123 20.96 -25.14 -3.06
C PRO A 123 19.60 -25.09 -3.75
N SER A 124 18.77 -26.13 -3.59
CA SER A 124 17.45 -26.22 -4.21
C SER A 124 16.48 -25.21 -3.60
N GLY A 125 16.44 -25.06 -2.27
CA GLY A 125 15.62 -24.06 -1.59
C GLY A 125 16.02 -22.64 -1.95
N LYS A 126 17.33 -22.36 -2.09
CA LYS A 126 17.83 -21.06 -2.55
C LYS A 126 17.37 -20.76 -3.98
N LEU A 127 17.50 -21.73 -4.88
CA LEU A 127 17.07 -21.59 -6.27
C LEU A 127 15.55 -21.33 -6.37
N ILE A 128 14.74 -22.09 -5.62
CA ILE A 128 13.29 -21.90 -5.58
C ILE A 128 12.94 -20.49 -5.13
N ARG A 129 13.57 -19.99 -4.07
CA ARG A 129 13.33 -18.60 -3.59
C ARG A 129 13.69 -17.55 -4.64
N GLN A 130 14.82 -17.74 -5.35
CA GLN A 130 15.24 -16.83 -6.42
C GLN A 130 14.24 -16.84 -7.59
N ILE A 131 13.77 -18.02 -7.99
CA ILE A 131 12.76 -18.16 -9.05
C ILE A 131 11.45 -17.48 -8.64
N LEU A 132 10.95 -17.73 -7.44
CA LEU A 132 9.72 -17.10 -6.93
C LEU A 132 9.85 -15.57 -6.85
N GLY A 133 11.01 -15.07 -6.43
CA GLY A 133 11.31 -13.64 -6.44
C GLY A 133 11.27 -13.04 -7.85
N ALA A 134 11.92 -13.69 -8.80
CA ALA A 134 11.95 -13.26 -10.20
C ALA A 134 10.56 -13.30 -10.85
N VAL A 135 9.76 -14.33 -10.56
CA VAL A 135 8.36 -14.42 -11.02
C VAL A 135 7.52 -13.27 -10.47
N GLY A 136 7.64 -12.96 -9.18
CA GLY A 136 6.93 -11.83 -8.57
C GLY A 136 7.31 -10.47 -9.17
N GLU A 137 8.57 -10.25 -9.48
CA GLU A 137 9.02 -9.04 -10.20
C GLU A 137 8.47 -8.98 -11.62
N TRP A 138 8.48 -10.10 -12.34
CA TRP A 138 7.92 -10.18 -13.68
C TRP A 138 6.42 -9.86 -13.70
N GLU A 139 5.64 -10.45 -12.80
CA GLU A 139 4.20 -10.17 -12.68
C GLU A 139 3.92 -8.68 -12.41
N LYS A 140 4.71 -8.06 -11.52
CA LYS A 140 4.62 -6.62 -11.25
C LYS A 140 4.92 -5.80 -12.50
N CYS A 141 5.98 -6.13 -13.23
CA CYS A 141 6.34 -5.44 -14.46
C CYS A 141 5.25 -5.61 -15.53
N ALA A 142 4.71 -6.80 -15.69
CA ALA A 142 3.62 -7.09 -16.62
C ALA A 142 2.35 -6.28 -16.29
N LEU A 143 2.00 -6.18 -15.00
CA LEU A 143 0.87 -5.36 -14.54
C LEU A 143 1.11 -3.87 -14.84
N VAL A 144 2.30 -3.34 -14.54
CA VAL A 144 2.64 -1.94 -14.83
C VAL A 144 2.56 -1.65 -16.33
N GLN A 145 3.02 -2.56 -17.19
CA GLN A 145 2.91 -2.43 -18.64
C GLN A 145 1.45 -2.40 -19.10
N LYS A 146 0.60 -3.31 -18.58
CA LYS A 146 -0.85 -3.32 -18.88
C LYS A 146 -1.52 -2.00 -18.47
N LEU A 147 -1.20 -1.48 -17.30
CA LEU A 147 -1.73 -0.20 -16.82
C LEU A 147 -1.24 0.98 -17.67
N ARG A 148 0.03 0.99 -18.09
CA ARG A 148 0.56 2.01 -19.02
C ARG A 148 -0.17 1.97 -20.37
N ALA A 149 -0.33 0.79 -20.94
CA ALA A 149 -1.04 0.62 -22.21
C ALA A 149 -2.51 1.09 -22.12
N SER A 150 -3.20 0.75 -21.02
CA SER A 150 -4.56 1.22 -20.74
C SER A 150 -4.64 2.75 -20.65
N ARG A 151 -3.71 3.39 -19.92
CA ARG A 151 -3.66 4.86 -19.81
C ARG A 151 -3.40 5.53 -21.16
N LEU A 152 -2.49 4.96 -21.97
CA LEU A 152 -2.22 5.48 -23.32
C LEU A 152 -3.44 5.38 -24.22
N ARG A 153 -4.19 4.28 -24.17
CA ARG A 153 -5.45 4.12 -24.91
C ARG A 153 -6.46 5.17 -24.47
N MET A 154 -6.70 5.33 -23.18
CA MET A 154 -7.64 6.32 -22.65
C MET A 154 -7.25 7.76 -23.05
N ARG A 155 -5.95 8.10 -23.06
CA ARG A 155 -5.48 9.41 -23.53
C ARG A 155 -5.74 9.62 -25.03
N ARG A 156 -5.56 8.59 -25.88
CA ARG A 156 -5.88 8.66 -27.32
C ARG A 156 -7.38 8.85 -27.56
N GLU A 157 -8.22 8.28 -26.71
CA GLU A 157 -9.67 8.46 -26.73
C GLU A 157 -10.12 9.81 -26.09
N GLY A 158 -9.19 10.70 -25.75
CA GLY A 158 -9.49 11.97 -25.08
C GLY A 158 -10.01 11.83 -23.64
N LYS A 159 -9.99 10.63 -23.10
CA LYS A 159 -10.45 10.35 -21.74
C LYS A 159 -9.34 10.66 -20.74
N ARG A 160 -9.72 11.28 -19.63
CA ARG A 160 -8.80 11.56 -18.53
C ARG A 160 -8.65 10.32 -17.65
N CYS A 161 -7.43 9.84 -17.50
CA CYS A 161 -7.13 8.62 -16.73
C CYS A 161 -6.33 8.88 -15.45
N GLU A 162 -5.91 10.12 -15.16
CA GLU A 162 -5.10 10.46 -14.00
C GLU A 162 -5.25 11.93 -13.58
N GLY A 163 -4.88 12.20 -12.33
CA GLY A 163 -4.93 13.53 -11.74
C GLY A 163 -6.32 13.95 -11.27
N GLN A 164 -6.37 15.06 -10.53
CA GLN A 164 -7.61 15.61 -10.00
C GLN A 164 -8.52 16.10 -11.13
N LYS A 165 -9.83 15.82 -11.04
CA LYS A 165 -10.82 16.34 -11.99
C LYS A 165 -10.76 17.86 -12.07
N PRO A 166 -10.93 18.45 -13.26
CA PRO A 166 -10.92 19.91 -13.43
C PRO A 166 -11.90 20.57 -12.49
N TYR A 167 -11.59 21.80 -12.07
CA TYR A 167 -12.54 22.61 -11.32
C TYR A 167 -13.78 22.88 -12.18
N GLY A 168 -14.97 22.75 -11.59
CA GLY A 168 -16.25 22.81 -12.32
C GLY A 168 -16.80 21.45 -12.76
N HIS A 169 -16.18 20.34 -12.31
CA HIS A 169 -16.73 19.00 -12.59
C HIS A 169 -17.87 18.63 -11.63
N ILE A 170 -17.88 19.21 -10.45
CA ILE A 170 -18.90 19.03 -9.42
C ILE A 170 -19.94 20.13 -9.55
N PRO A 171 -21.27 19.86 -9.43
CA PRO A 171 -22.31 20.87 -9.60
C PRO A 171 -22.14 22.11 -8.72
N GLU A 172 -21.68 21.94 -7.49
CA GLU A 172 -21.44 23.03 -6.56
C GLU A 172 -20.33 23.97 -7.05
N GLU A 173 -19.34 23.44 -7.73
CA GLU A 173 -18.25 24.24 -8.30
C GLU A 173 -18.68 25.08 -9.49
N GLN A 174 -19.71 24.66 -10.21
CA GLN A 174 -20.31 25.42 -11.30
C GLN A 174 -20.86 26.74 -10.79
N LYS A 175 -21.60 26.72 -9.66
CA LYS A 175 -22.12 27.93 -9.01
C LYS A 175 -21.01 28.89 -8.59
N ILE A 176 -19.89 28.33 -8.13
CA ILE A 176 -18.72 29.14 -7.74
C ILE A 176 -18.07 29.76 -8.98
N ILE A 177 -17.96 29.04 -10.08
CA ILE A 177 -17.45 29.58 -11.35
C ILE A 177 -18.33 30.71 -11.85
N GLU A 178 -19.64 30.56 -11.81
CA GLU A 178 -20.61 31.60 -12.21
C GLU A 178 -20.44 32.86 -11.32
N ALA A 179 -20.30 32.69 -10.00
CA ALA A 179 -20.04 33.81 -9.07
C ALA A 179 -18.72 34.50 -9.40
N ILE A 180 -17.65 33.77 -9.66
CA ILE A 180 -16.36 34.34 -10.06
C ILE A 180 -16.48 35.14 -11.36
N LEU A 181 -17.15 34.59 -12.38
CA LEU A 181 -17.35 35.25 -13.66
C LEU A 181 -18.21 36.52 -13.50
N LYS A 182 -19.30 36.46 -12.72
CA LYS A 182 -20.15 37.62 -12.41
C LYS A 182 -19.36 38.75 -11.74
N HIS A 183 -18.50 38.46 -10.79
CA HIS A 183 -17.65 39.49 -10.17
C HIS A 183 -16.65 40.09 -11.15
N ARG A 184 -16.12 39.27 -12.10
CA ARG A 184 -15.20 39.77 -13.13
C ARG A 184 -15.91 40.63 -14.19
N THR A 185 -17.09 40.27 -14.64
CA THR A 185 -17.89 41.11 -15.56
C THR A 185 -18.34 42.42 -14.90
N GLY A 186 -18.52 42.40 -13.58
CA GLY A 186 -18.76 43.60 -12.79
C GLY A 186 -17.52 44.47 -12.51
N GLY A 187 -16.38 44.21 -13.16
CA GLY A 187 -15.16 45.04 -13.10
C GLY A 187 -14.24 44.80 -11.88
N LYS A 188 -14.55 43.84 -10.99
CA LYS A 188 -13.67 43.54 -9.85
C LYS A 188 -12.34 42.95 -10.29
N SER A 189 -11.25 43.32 -9.63
CA SER A 189 -9.94 42.69 -9.85
C SER A 189 -9.94 41.20 -9.39
N ILE A 190 -8.93 40.43 -9.80
CA ILE A 190 -8.78 39.03 -9.36
C ILE A 190 -8.62 38.93 -7.85
N ALA A 191 -7.87 39.86 -7.25
CA ALA A 191 -7.69 39.96 -5.78
C ALA A 191 -9.00 40.27 -5.07
N ALA A 192 -9.72 41.32 -5.52
CA ALA A 192 -11.02 41.69 -4.96
C ALA A 192 -12.07 40.57 -5.11
N THR A 193 -11.99 39.77 -6.19
CA THR A 193 -12.86 38.58 -6.37
C THR A 193 -12.55 37.51 -5.33
N ALA A 194 -11.27 37.24 -5.05
CA ALA A 194 -10.88 36.27 -4.02
C ALA A 194 -11.31 36.72 -2.61
N GLU A 195 -11.13 37.99 -2.31
CA GLU A 195 -11.58 38.58 -1.04
C GLU A 195 -13.11 38.50 -0.86
N GLN A 196 -13.87 38.78 -1.90
CA GLN A 196 -15.32 38.67 -1.87
C GLN A 196 -15.78 37.26 -1.62
N LEU A 197 -15.22 36.25 -2.34
CA LEU A 197 -15.54 34.85 -2.11
C LEU A 197 -15.26 34.44 -0.65
N ASN A 198 -14.18 34.94 -0.07
CA ASN A 198 -13.82 34.67 1.33
C ASN A 198 -14.77 35.38 2.31
N ALA A 199 -15.21 36.60 2.00
CA ALA A 199 -16.19 37.35 2.80
C ALA A 199 -17.56 36.64 2.75
N ASP A 200 -17.94 36.09 1.59
CA ASP A 200 -19.19 35.36 1.41
C ASP A 200 -19.12 33.91 2.03
N GLY A 201 -18.02 33.58 2.69
CA GLY A 201 -17.83 32.27 3.34
C GLY A 201 -17.65 31.10 2.36
N ILE A 202 -17.47 31.36 1.06
CA ILE A 202 -17.28 30.34 0.03
C ILE A 202 -15.87 29.79 0.14
N LYS A 203 -15.75 28.51 0.49
CA LYS A 203 -14.45 27.84 0.58
C LYS A 203 -13.97 27.27 -0.74
N SER A 204 -12.65 27.20 -0.91
CA SER A 204 -12.05 26.52 -2.05
C SER A 204 -12.26 25.00 -1.97
N ARG A 205 -11.96 24.25 -3.03
CA ARG A 205 -12.06 22.77 -3.07
C ARG A 205 -11.28 22.08 -1.93
N SER A 206 -10.21 22.69 -1.46
CA SER A 206 -9.42 22.20 -0.32
C SER A 206 -9.96 22.61 1.05
N GLY A 207 -11.09 23.30 1.12
CA GLY A 207 -11.65 23.82 2.36
C GLY A 207 -10.95 25.08 2.89
N SER A 208 -9.94 25.60 2.20
CA SER A 208 -9.16 26.78 2.57
C SER A 208 -9.74 28.04 1.94
N LYS A 209 -9.21 29.22 2.36
CA LYS A 209 -9.53 30.51 1.76
C LYS A 209 -9.07 30.56 0.29
N TRP A 210 -9.78 31.34 -0.53
CA TRP A 210 -9.40 31.61 -1.90
C TRP A 210 -8.19 32.54 -1.97
N HIS A 211 -7.22 32.16 -2.81
CA HIS A 211 -6.11 33.02 -3.19
C HIS A 211 -6.30 33.54 -4.62
N PRO A 212 -5.81 34.73 -4.96
CA PRO A 212 -5.92 35.30 -6.30
C PRO A 212 -5.46 34.37 -7.41
N THR A 213 -4.39 33.62 -7.19
CA THR A 213 -3.86 32.63 -8.16
C THR A 213 -4.83 31.49 -8.44
N GLN A 214 -5.65 31.07 -7.47
CA GLN A 214 -6.67 30.05 -7.66
C GLN A 214 -7.82 30.58 -8.50
N VAL A 215 -8.29 31.79 -8.20
CA VAL A 215 -9.33 32.48 -9.00
C VAL A 215 -8.86 32.65 -10.45
N GLN A 216 -7.62 33.08 -10.66
CA GLN A 216 -7.05 33.23 -12.01
C GLN A 216 -7.04 31.90 -12.77
N ARG A 217 -6.65 30.79 -12.13
CA ARG A 217 -6.65 29.45 -12.75
C ARG A 217 -8.07 29.00 -13.13
N VAL A 218 -9.06 29.32 -12.30
CA VAL A 218 -10.46 28.99 -12.60
C VAL A 218 -10.94 29.75 -13.82
N ILE A 219 -10.68 31.07 -13.90
CA ILE A 219 -11.05 31.93 -15.04
C ILE A 219 -10.39 31.45 -16.33
N GLN A 220 -9.06 31.21 -16.30
CA GLN A 220 -8.34 30.72 -17.49
C GLN A 220 -8.89 29.39 -18.02
N ARG A 221 -9.41 28.54 -17.13
CA ARG A 221 -10.02 27.26 -17.54
C ARG A 221 -11.43 27.41 -18.05
N ALA A 222 -12.21 28.32 -17.47
CA ALA A 222 -13.55 28.65 -17.96
C ALA A 222 -13.49 29.20 -19.39
N ASN A 223 -12.53 30.12 -19.65
CA ASN A 223 -12.33 30.69 -20.99
C ASN A 223 -11.78 29.71 -22.04
N LYS A 224 -11.16 28.60 -21.64
CA LYS A 224 -10.71 27.55 -22.57
C LYS A 224 -11.82 26.56 -22.97
N LYS A 225 -12.97 26.62 -22.33
CA LYS A 225 -14.15 25.79 -22.63
C LYS A 225 -15.18 26.49 -23.51
N LEU A 226 -15.01 27.79 -23.76
CA LEU A 226 -15.70 28.59 -24.77
C LEU A 226 -14.88 28.60 -26.07
#